data_6a0cc276e6c951f00a8805697512a6c3
#
_entry.id   6a0cc276e6c951f00a8805697512a6c3
#
_cell.length_a   1.000
_cell.length_b   1.000
_cell.length_c   1.000
_cell.angle_alpha   90.00
_cell.angle_beta   90.00
_cell.angle_gamma   90.00
#
_symmetry.space_group_name_H-M   'P 1'
#
loop_
_entity.id
_entity.type
_entity.pdbx_description
1 polymer ?
#
loop_
_entity_poly.entity_id
_entity_poly.type
_entity_poly.pdbx_seq_one_letter_code
_entity_poly.pdbx_strand_id
1 'polypeptide(L)'
;MACNLCCSSYKTSSKKNVNLCLLLMFLNSLKLQLTPTQFSALDSVAALSDAQLLNPHRLTRQNLKTHHSHRTDYAVIRKQLLENELALEKLQQSLILDALPSSISVNSDADNLALYLSEQDKKTPFSVPLATKSMIKIKL
;
A
#
# COMPACT_ATOMS: atom_id res chain seq x y z
N MET A 1 12.77 -20.22 11.85
CA MET A 1 11.61 -20.88 11.26
C MET A 1 10.34 -20.55 11.98
N ALA A 2 10.24 -20.99 13.18
CA ALA A 2 9.03 -20.78 13.94
C ALA A 2 8.67 -19.30 14.05
N CYS A 3 9.63 -18.47 14.20
CA CYS A 3 9.37 -17.05 14.32
C CYS A 3 8.73 -16.47 13.08
N ASN A 4 9.01 -17.05 11.95
CA ASN A 4 8.41 -16.58 10.73
C ASN A 4 6.94 -16.76 10.76
N LEU A 5 6.53 -17.90 11.24
CA LEU A 5 5.13 -18.24 11.27
C LEU A 5 4.36 -17.36 12.20
N CYS A 6 4.84 -17.26 13.40
CA CYS A 6 4.12 -16.43 14.32
C CYS A 6 4.13 -15.01 13.87
N CYS A 7 5.18 -14.62 13.24
CA CYS A 7 5.20 -13.28 12.74
C CYS A 7 4.18 -13.08 11.67
N SER A 8 4.05 -14.00 10.78
CA SER A 8 3.14 -13.79 9.68
C SER A 8 1.71 -13.72 10.13
N SER A 9 1.36 -14.51 11.13
CA SER A 9 -0.04 -14.68 11.40
C SER A 9 -0.76 -13.42 11.82
N TYR A 10 -0.18 -12.65 12.70
CA TYR A 10 -0.96 -11.52 13.18
C TYR A 10 -0.75 -10.25 12.39
N LYS A 11 0.35 -10.17 11.70
CA LYS A 11 0.53 -8.95 10.99
C LYS A 11 -0.31 -8.86 9.81
N THR A 12 -0.66 -9.95 9.25
CA THR A 12 -1.48 -9.91 8.07
C THR A 12 -2.82 -9.29 8.34
N SER A 13 -3.25 -9.32 9.58
CA SER A 13 -4.61 -8.88 9.86
C SER A 13 -4.79 -7.37 9.79
N SER A 14 -3.75 -6.62 10.02
CA SER A 14 -3.97 -5.19 10.18
C SER A 14 -3.30 -4.30 9.15
N LYS A 15 -2.32 -4.81 8.43
CA LYS A 15 -1.60 -3.96 7.49
C LYS A 15 -2.22 -3.98 6.10
N LYS A 16 -2.97 -2.95 5.81
CA LYS A 16 -3.53 -2.74 4.47
C LYS A 16 -2.61 -1.83 3.68
N ASN A 17 -2.54 -2.07 2.38
CA ASN A 17 -1.73 -1.24 1.50
C ASN A 17 -2.40 0.12 1.31
N VAL A 18 -1.70 1.19 1.70
CA VAL A 18 -2.24 2.54 1.66
C VAL A 18 -2.50 2.98 0.23
N ASN A 19 -1.60 2.66 -0.69
CA ASN A 19 -1.78 3.06 -2.09
C ASN A 19 -3.02 2.41 -2.69
N LEU A 20 -3.27 1.15 -2.37
CA LEU A 20 -4.47 0.48 -2.84
C LEU A 20 -5.72 1.09 -2.21
N CYS A 21 -5.70 1.37 -0.92
CA CYS A 21 -6.84 2.01 -0.25
C CYS A 21 -7.17 3.36 -0.88
N LEU A 22 -6.15 4.16 -1.19
CA LEU A 22 -6.37 5.47 -1.81
C LEU A 22 -7.00 5.33 -3.19
N LEU A 23 -6.56 4.36 -3.97
CA LEU A 23 -7.17 4.11 -5.27
C LEU A 23 -8.63 3.69 -5.13
N LEU A 24 -8.93 2.80 -4.18
CA LEU A 24 -10.30 2.37 -3.95
C LEU A 24 -11.21 3.54 -3.55
N MET A 25 -10.71 4.43 -2.69
CA MET A 25 -11.45 5.62 -2.32
C MET A 25 -11.68 6.55 -3.52
N PHE A 26 -10.67 6.67 -4.38
CA PHE A 26 -10.79 7.49 -5.57
C PHE A 26 -11.84 6.92 -6.53
N LEU A 27 -11.85 5.61 -6.74
CA LEU A 27 -12.86 4.97 -7.57
C LEU A 27 -14.26 5.18 -7.00
N ASN A 28 -14.41 5.14 -5.68
CA ASN A 28 -15.69 5.46 -5.04
C ASN A 28 -16.14 6.88 -5.39
N SER A 29 -15.21 7.83 -5.38
CA SER A 29 -15.56 9.21 -5.69
C SER A 29 -15.99 9.40 -7.14
N LEU A 30 -15.54 8.53 -8.04
CA LEU A 30 -15.93 8.52 -9.44
C LEU A 30 -17.18 7.66 -9.70
N LYS A 31 -17.76 7.07 -8.66
CA LYS A 31 -18.92 6.17 -8.78
C LYS A 31 -18.60 4.94 -9.63
N LEU A 32 -17.38 4.43 -9.53
CA LEU A 32 -16.94 3.23 -10.24
C LEU A 32 -16.80 2.10 -9.25
N GLN A 33 -17.44 0.97 -9.55
CA GLN A 33 -17.44 -0.20 -8.66
C GLN A 33 -16.68 -1.36 -9.30
N LEU A 34 -15.66 -1.85 -8.61
CA LEU A 34 -14.91 -3.03 -9.02
C LEU A 34 -15.67 -4.29 -8.66
N THR A 35 -15.54 -5.32 -9.49
CA THR A 35 -15.98 -6.66 -9.11
C THR A 35 -14.94 -7.27 -8.15
N PRO A 36 -15.30 -8.30 -7.39
CA PRO A 36 -14.33 -8.99 -6.55
C PRO A 36 -13.12 -9.50 -7.33
N THR A 37 -13.32 -9.98 -8.56
CA THR A 37 -12.23 -10.45 -9.40
C THR A 37 -11.29 -9.32 -9.80
N GLN A 38 -11.86 -8.17 -10.20
CA GLN A 38 -11.07 -7.00 -10.55
C GLN A 38 -10.27 -6.49 -9.35
N PHE A 39 -10.90 -6.44 -8.19
CA PHE A 39 -10.21 -6.06 -6.95
C PHE A 39 -9.08 -7.02 -6.64
N SER A 40 -9.31 -8.32 -6.78
CA SER A 40 -8.30 -9.34 -6.49
C SER A 40 -7.03 -9.15 -7.31
N ALA A 41 -7.18 -8.74 -8.57
CA ALA A 41 -6.04 -8.46 -9.43
C ALA A 41 -5.21 -7.29 -8.89
N LEU A 42 -5.87 -6.23 -8.45
CA LEU A 42 -5.18 -5.07 -7.88
C LEU A 42 -4.50 -5.43 -6.56
N ASP A 43 -5.19 -6.19 -5.72
CA ASP A 43 -4.66 -6.62 -4.43
C ASP A 43 -3.41 -7.48 -4.61
N SER A 44 -3.41 -8.37 -5.59
CA SER A 44 -2.26 -9.21 -5.89
C SER A 44 -1.04 -8.39 -6.29
N VAL A 45 -1.24 -7.37 -7.12
CA VAL A 45 -0.15 -6.48 -7.54
C VAL A 45 0.40 -5.70 -6.34
N ALA A 46 -0.48 -5.19 -5.49
CA ALA A 46 -0.07 -4.45 -4.30
C ALA A 46 0.72 -5.35 -3.35
N ALA A 47 0.21 -6.55 -3.08
CA ALA A 47 0.86 -7.49 -2.17
C ALA A 47 2.23 -7.94 -2.70
N LEU A 48 2.31 -8.20 -4.00
CA LEU A 48 3.56 -8.65 -4.60
C LEU A 48 4.62 -7.55 -4.57
N SER A 49 4.25 -6.32 -4.90
CA SER A 49 5.20 -5.21 -4.87
C SER A 49 5.63 -4.86 -3.45
N ASP A 50 4.74 -5.01 -2.47
CA ASP A 50 5.13 -4.88 -1.07
C ASP A 50 6.19 -5.93 -0.69
N ALA A 51 5.96 -7.18 -1.06
CA ALA A 51 6.86 -8.27 -0.70
C ALA A 51 8.21 -8.16 -1.41
N GLN A 52 8.20 -7.77 -2.65
CA GLN A 52 9.43 -7.74 -3.46
C GLN A 52 10.24 -6.47 -3.30
N LEU A 53 9.60 -5.33 -3.06
CA LEU A 53 10.25 -4.04 -3.09
C LEU A 53 10.19 -3.28 -1.78
N LEU A 54 9.00 -2.99 -1.29
CA LEU A 54 8.83 -2.09 -0.17
C LEU A 54 9.24 -2.70 1.17
N ASN A 55 8.81 -3.91 1.44
CA ASN A 55 9.12 -4.55 2.72
C ASN A 55 10.61 -4.80 2.91
N PRO A 56 11.34 -5.34 1.92
CA PRO A 56 12.79 -5.48 2.06
C PRO A 56 13.50 -4.15 2.26
N HIS A 57 13.05 -3.12 1.56
CA HIS A 57 13.65 -1.79 1.68
C HIS A 57 13.41 -1.19 3.06
N ARG A 58 12.19 -1.31 3.56
CA ARG A 58 11.84 -0.84 4.91
C ARG A 58 12.62 -1.58 5.98
N LEU A 59 12.84 -2.87 5.77
CA LEU A 59 13.65 -3.66 6.69
C LEU A 59 15.10 -3.15 6.72
N THR A 60 15.66 -2.84 5.56
CA THR A 60 17.00 -2.27 5.49
C THR A 60 17.08 -0.96 6.28
N ARG A 61 16.09 -0.08 6.09
CA ARG A 61 16.05 1.20 6.79
C ARG A 61 15.94 0.99 8.30
N GLN A 62 15.13 0.03 8.73
CA GLN A 62 14.95 -0.26 10.14
C GLN A 62 16.23 -0.85 10.76
N ASN A 63 16.91 -1.73 10.04
CA ASN A 63 18.17 -2.30 10.50
C ASN A 63 19.25 -1.23 10.62
N LEU A 64 19.28 -0.30 9.68
CA LEU A 64 20.21 0.83 9.78
C LEU A 64 19.96 1.63 11.06
N LYS A 65 18.69 1.93 11.35
CA LYS A 65 18.31 2.65 12.55
C LYS A 65 18.68 1.88 13.82
N THR A 66 18.37 0.59 13.84
CA THR A 66 18.53 -0.23 15.04
C THR A 66 20.01 -0.46 15.37
N HIS A 67 20.83 -0.69 14.36
CA HIS A 67 22.20 -1.16 14.58
C HIS A 67 23.27 -0.12 14.29
N HIS A 68 22.97 0.93 13.55
CA HIS A 68 23.97 1.86 13.04
C HIS A 68 23.62 3.33 13.20
N SER A 69 22.65 3.65 14.05
CA SER A 69 22.21 5.05 14.22
C SER A 69 23.28 5.96 14.83
N HIS A 70 24.29 5.35 15.47
CA HIS A 70 25.38 6.10 16.09
C HIS A 70 26.48 6.55 15.11
N ARG A 71 26.40 6.06 13.88
CA ARG A 71 27.43 6.39 12.88
C ARG A 71 27.29 7.81 12.38
N THR A 72 28.41 8.41 12.02
CA THR A 72 28.41 9.80 11.51
C THR A 72 27.73 9.92 10.15
N ASP A 73 27.72 8.85 9.36
CA ASP A 73 27.10 8.81 8.05
C ASP A 73 25.62 8.37 8.08
N TYR A 74 25.10 8.06 9.26
CA TYR A 74 23.73 7.56 9.40
C TYR A 74 22.69 8.50 8.77
N ALA A 75 22.76 9.78 9.06
CA ALA A 75 21.75 10.73 8.58
C ALA A 75 21.71 10.81 7.06
N VAL A 76 22.86 10.76 6.42
CA VAL A 76 22.96 10.82 4.95
C VAL A 76 22.39 9.57 4.33
N ILE A 77 22.77 8.40 4.86
CA ILE A 77 22.26 7.13 4.33
C ILE A 77 20.77 7.00 4.54
N ARG A 78 20.30 7.39 5.73
CA ARG A 78 18.86 7.35 6.02
C ARG A 78 18.07 8.21 5.04
N LYS A 79 18.56 9.39 4.72
CA LYS A 79 17.90 10.27 3.77
C LYS A 79 17.79 9.63 2.40
N GLN A 80 18.87 9.01 1.94
CA GLN A 80 18.87 8.32 0.66
C GLN A 80 17.88 7.15 0.64
N LEU A 81 17.81 6.39 1.74
CA LEU A 81 16.86 5.28 1.84
C LEU A 81 15.42 5.77 1.80
N LEU A 82 15.12 6.89 2.47
CA LEU A 82 13.78 7.46 2.44
C LEU A 82 13.39 7.95 1.05
N GLU A 83 14.33 8.56 0.34
CA GLU A 83 14.09 9.00 -1.04
C GLU A 83 13.84 7.81 -1.96
N ASN A 84 14.59 6.73 -1.79
CA ASN A 84 14.39 5.53 -2.56
C ASN A 84 13.07 4.84 -2.22
N GLU A 85 12.68 4.84 -0.95
CA GLU A 85 11.40 4.28 -0.54
C GLU A 85 10.25 5.02 -1.23
N LEU A 86 10.35 6.34 -1.30
CA LEU A 86 9.35 7.15 -1.98
C LEU A 86 9.26 6.80 -3.47
N ALA A 87 10.40 6.59 -4.11
CA ALA A 87 10.43 6.18 -5.51
C ALA A 87 9.78 4.80 -5.70
N LEU A 88 10.01 3.87 -4.78
CA LEU A 88 9.39 2.55 -4.83
C LEU A 88 7.88 2.63 -4.61
N GLU A 89 7.42 3.51 -3.75
CA GLU A 89 5.99 3.73 -3.56
C GLU A 89 5.33 4.26 -4.82
N LYS A 90 5.99 5.16 -5.53
CA LYS A 90 5.50 5.66 -6.80
C LYS A 90 5.45 4.57 -7.86
N LEU A 91 6.46 3.70 -7.87
CA LEU A 91 6.46 2.55 -8.75
C LEU A 91 5.27 1.63 -8.44
N GLN A 92 5.02 1.38 -7.16
CA GLN A 92 3.87 0.56 -6.76
C GLN A 92 2.56 1.17 -7.24
N GLN A 93 2.40 2.48 -7.09
CA GLN A 93 1.21 3.16 -7.59
C GLN A 93 1.03 2.93 -9.09
N SER A 94 2.11 3.03 -9.86
CA SER A 94 2.06 2.79 -11.30
C SER A 94 1.69 1.35 -11.61
N LEU A 95 2.25 0.40 -10.89
CA LEU A 95 1.94 -1.01 -11.10
C LEU A 95 0.47 -1.32 -10.82
N ILE A 96 -0.08 -0.73 -9.77
CA ILE A 96 -1.49 -0.92 -9.43
C ILE A 96 -2.37 -0.28 -10.51
N LEU A 97 -2.03 0.91 -10.97
CA LEU A 97 -2.79 1.58 -12.02
C LEU A 97 -2.76 0.80 -13.33
N ASP A 98 -1.61 0.21 -13.66
CA ASP A 98 -1.49 -0.61 -14.86
C ASP A 98 -2.37 -1.86 -14.80
N ALA A 99 -2.70 -2.31 -13.61
CA ALA A 99 -3.56 -3.47 -13.41
C ALA A 99 -5.04 -3.11 -13.40
N LEU A 100 -5.40 -1.83 -13.49
CA LEU A 100 -6.81 -1.43 -13.57
C LEU A 100 -7.45 -2.01 -14.84
N PRO A 101 -8.68 -2.52 -14.73
CA PRO A 101 -9.37 -3.02 -15.92
C PRO A 101 -9.71 -1.88 -16.87
N SER A 102 -9.87 -2.23 -18.14
CA SER A 102 -10.19 -1.23 -19.18
C SER A 102 -11.59 -0.67 -19.03
N SER A 103 -12.48 -1.41 -18.39
CA SER A 103 -13.85 -0.92 -18.13
C SER A 103 -14.25 -1.30 -16.72
N ILE A 104 -14.84 -0.35 -16.02
CA ILE A 104 -15.31 -0.51 -14.65
C ILE A 104 -16.77 -0.05 -14.61
N SER A 105 -17.61 -0.82 -13.94
CA SER A 105 -19.04 -0.52 -13.88
C SER A 105 -19.33 0.76 -13.10
N VAL A 106 -20.27 1.54 -13.60
CA VAL A 106 -20.74 2.73 -12.89
C VAL A 106 -21.78 2.30 -11.84
N ASN A 107 -21.64 2.79 -10.64
CA ASN A 107 -22.58 2.52 -9.55
C ASN A 107 -22.58 3.69 -8.58
N SER A 108 -23.73 4.34 -8.42
CA SER A 108 -23.85 5.50 -7.53
C SER A 108 -23.56 5.15 -6.07
N ASP A 109 -23.71 3.88 -5.70
CA ASP A 109 -23.44 3.40 -4.34
C ASP A 109 -22.11 2.66 -4.24
N ALA A 110 -21.16 2.99 -5.11
CA ALA A 110 -19.87 2.31 -5.14
C ALA A 110 -19.18 2.32 -3.78
N ASP A 111 -18.74 1.15 -3.35
CA ASP A 111 -18.00 0.98 -2.12
C ASP A 111 -16.92 -0.07 -2.31
N ASN A 112 -15.82 0.35 -2.92
CA ASN A 112 -14.70 -0.54 -3.21
C ASN A 112 -13.91 -0.89 -1.95
N LEU A 113 -13.92 -0.02 -0.95
CA LEU A 113 -13.24 -0.32 0.31
C LEU A 113 -13.86 -1.52 1.01
N ALA A 114 -15.16 -1.76 0.83
CA ALA A 114 -15.82 -2.93 1.41
C ALA A 114 -15.22 -4.24 0.92
N LEU A 115 -14.61 -4.24 -0.28
CA LEU A 115 -13.95 -5.42 -0.81
C LEU A 115 -12.64 -5.73 -0.10
N TYR A 116 -12.03 -4.74 0.51
CA TYR A 116 -10.70 -4.86 1.10
C TYR A 116 -10.72 -4.91 2.62
N LEU A 117 -11.62 -4.16 3.26
CA LEU A 117 -11.63 -4.03 4.70
C LEU A 117 -12.45 -5.14 5.33
N SER A 118 -11.90 -5.77 6.37
CA SER A 118 -12.63 -6.73 7.18
C SER A 118 -13.59 -5.97 8.10
N GLU A 119 -14.50 -6.71 8.73
CA GLU A 119 -15.40 -6.11 9.70
C GLU A 119 -14.65 -5.46 10.86
N GLN A 120 -13.49 -6.02 11.21
CA GLN A 120 -12.66 -5.47 12.26
C GLN A 120 -12.01 -4.17 11.81
N ASP A 121 -11.57 -4.11 10.57
CA ASP A 121 -10.96 -2.90 10.02
C ASP A 121 -11.97 -1.75 9.98
N LYS A 122 -13.22 -2.05 9.70
CA LYS A 122 -14.27 -1.04 9.62
C LYS A 122 -14.56 -0.39 10.98
N LYS A 123 -14.32 -1.12 12.06
CA LYS A 123 -14.54 -0.58 13.40
C LYS A 123 -13.41 0.32 13.86
N THR A 124 -12.26 0.24 13.21
CA THR A 124 -11.10 1.06 13.56
C THR A 124 -11.06 2.27 12.65
N PRO A 125 -10.85 3.48 13.19
CA PRO A 125 -10.76 4.66 12.35
C PRO A 125 -9.61 4.51 11.34
N PHE A 126 -9.92 4.72 10.08
CA PHE A 126 -8.90 4.68 9.03
C PHE A 126 -8.55 6.10 8.64
N SER A 127 -7.33 6.51 8.92
CA SER A 127 -6.86 7.83 8.53
C SER A 127 -5.75 7.71 7.50
N VAL A 128 -5.90 8.45 6.42
CA VAL A 128 -4.92 8.51 5.35
C VAL A 128 -4.15 9.81 5.48
N PRO A 129 -2.82 9.77 5.57
CA PRO A 129 -2.04 11.00 5.63
C PRO A 129 -2.28 11.87 4.41
N LEU A 130 -2.46 13.18 4.63
CA LEU A 130 -2.72 14.11 3.54
C LEU A 130 -1.60 14.10 2.50
N ALA A 131 -0.37 13.97 2.95
CA ALA A 131 0.77 13.95 2.04
C ALA A 131 0.69 12.79 1.05
N THR A 132 0.14 11.65 1.48
CA THR A 132 0.02 10.49 0.62
C THR A 132 -1.02 10.71 -0.47
N LYS A 133 -2.10 11.43 -0.15
CA LYS A 133 -3.16 11.71 -1.12
C LYS A 133 -2.65 12.48 -2.33
N SER A 134 -1.73 13.42 -2.10
CA SER A 134 -1.23 14.24 -3.19
C SER A 134 -0.29 13.50 -4.12
N MET A 135 0.18 12.32 -3.71
CA MET A 135 1.11 11.54 -4.51
C MET A 135 0.43 10.70 -5.58
N ILE A 136 -0.85 10.47 -5.45
CA ILE A 136 -1.58 9.67 -6.42
C ILE A 136 -2.08 10.58 -7.53
N LYS A 137 -1.35 10.58 -8.63
CA LYS A 137 -1.78 11.28 -9.84
C LYS A 137 -2.35 10.26 -10.78
N ILE A 138 -3.64 10.13 -10.75
CA ILE A 138 -4.34 9.13 -11.52
C ILE A 138 -4.65 9.65 -12.91
N LYS A 139 -4.12 8.98 -13.90
CA LYS A 139 -4.43 9.27 -15.29
C LYS A 139 -5.53 8.30 -15.72
N LEU A 140 -6.74 8.77 -15.64
CA LEU A 140 -7.89 7.99 -16.10
C LEU A 140 -8.41 8.51 -17.43
#